data_0d3ec1e57202501728fe9d000d77c4be
#
_entry.id   0d3ec1e57202501728fe9d000d77c4be
#
_cell.length_a   1.000
_cell.length_b   1.000
_cell.length_c   1.000
_cell.angle_alpha   90.00
_cell.angle_beta   90.00
_cell.angle_gamma   90.00
#
_symmetry.space_group_name_H-M   'P 1'
#
loop_
_entity.id
_entity.type
_entity.pdbx_description
1 polymer ?
#
loop_
_entity_poly.entity_id
_entity_poly.type
_entity_poly.pdbx_seq_one_letter_code
_entity_poly.pdbx_strand_id
1 'polypeptide(L)'
;MRSIIVKSLEEGIALFNRRQFFEAHEVWEDGWRIADGGDRLLLHGLIQVAAGFHKLQCGQPGGCAALLSKGAEKLASVRSGGEDRLASRALLEAVEAWRETAVRMVETESTEYNAAALPVLPAPPTGHLAAAVYSQIEIDAPSHRVWDTLVDFDAYPDWNPFIRKIGGAARPGGRLSVAIRPPGRRPMTFRPLVLRAQPHRELRWRGCLLLPALFDGEHIFSIAPLTAARVRFSQRERFSGLLVPLLRRTLLEATRRGFEEMNRALARRCALTVAGVRRI
;
A
#
# COMPACT_ATOMS: atom_id res chain seq x y z
N MET A 1 19.96 5.41 1.59
CA MET A 1 19.81 4.15 2.32
C MET A 1 18.55 3.39 1.93
N ARG A 2 17.35 3.86 2.20
CA ARG A 2 16.09 3.13 1.86
C ARG A 2 15.89 2.80 0.38
N SER A 3 16.35 3.62 -0.56
CA SER A 3 16.29 3.31 -2.00
C SER A 3 17.07 2.04 -2.38
N ILE A 4 18.18 1.78 -1.69
CA ILE A 4 18.98 0.57 -1.90
C ILE A 4 18.24 -0.65 -1.35
N ILE A 5 17.63 -0.54 -0.17
CA ILE A 5 16.84 -1.62 0.44
C ILE A 5 15.70 -2.06 -0.48
N VAL A 6 14.97 -1.10 -1.04
CA VAL A 6 13.83 -1.39 -1.94
C VAL A 6 14.30 -2.02 -3.23
N LYS A 7 15.36 -1.47 -3.85
CA LYS A 7 15.94 -2.04 -5.07
C LYS A 7 16.41 -3.47 -4.81
N SER A 8 17.11 -3.71 -3.70
CA SER A 8 17.53 -5.06 -3.31
C SER A 8 16.35 -5.99 -3.13
N LEU A 9 15.26 -5.50 -2.51
CA LEU A 9 14.06 -6.30 -2.30
C LEU A 9 13.39 -6.70 -3.61
N GLU A 10 13.19 -5.76 -4.52
CA GLU A 10 12.57 -6.00 -5.84
C GLU A 10 13.41 -6.93 -6.71
N GLU A 11 14.72 -6.66 -6.80
CA GLU A 11 15.66 -7.46 -7.57
C GLU A 11 15.76 -8.87 -7.00
N GLY A 12 15.88 -9.01 -5.69
CA GLY A 12 15.95 -10.31 -5.04
C GLY A 12 14.66 -11.13 -5.21
N ILE A 13 13.46 -10.51 -5.19
CA ILE A 13 12.20 -11.21 -5.50
C ILE A 13 12.18 -11.71 -6.94
N ALA A 14 12.63 -10.89 -7.89
CA ALA A 14 12.70 -11.31 -9.29
C ALA A 14 13.66 -12.50 -9.49
N LEU A 15 14.80 -12.48 -8.81
CA LEU A 15 15.78 -13.57 -8.84
C LEU A 15 15.22 -14.84 -8.16
N PHE A 16 14.61 -14.71 -7.00
CA PHE A 16 13.96 -15.81 -6.26
C PHE A 16 12.89 -16.50 -7.12
N ASN A 17 12.03 -15.73 -7.78
CA ASN A 17 10.99 -16.27 -8.65
C ASN A 17 11.54 -16.95 -9.91
N ARG A 18 12.75 -16.59 -10.33
CA ARG A 18 13.52 -17.29 -11.39
C ARG A 18 14.31 -18.49 -10.86
N ARG A 19 14.16 -18.85 -9.58
CA ARG A 19 14.90 -19.94 -8.93
C ARG A 19 16.40 -19.68 -8.79
N GLN A 20 16.83 -18.45 -8.93
CA GLN A 20 18.21 -17.98 -8.70
C GLN A 20 18.34 -17.61 -7.22
N PHE A 21 18.26 -18.64 -6.35
CA PHE A 21 18.16 -18.44 -4.90
C PHE A 21 19.45 -17.91 -4.28
N PHE A 22 20.60 -18.31 -4.81
CA PHE A 22 21.88 -17.79 -4.34
C PHE A 22 22.01 -16.30 -4.63
N GLU A 23 21.71 -15.89 -5.86
CA GLU A 23 21.78 -14.50 -6.28
C GLU A 23 20.73 -13.64 -5.53
N ALA A 24 19.54 -14.17 -5.28
CA ALA A 24 18.53 -13.50 -4.47
C ALA A 24 19.03 -13.24 -3.04
N HIS A 25 19.68 -14.23 -2.42
CA HIS A 25 20.30 -14.12 -1.11
C HIS A 25 21.33 -12.99 -1.08
N GLU A 26 22.29 -12.95 -2.03
CA GLU A 26 23.35 -11.93 -2.10
C GLU A 26 22.76 -10.51 -2.23
N VAL A 27 21.82 -10.33 -3.15
CA VAL A 27 21.17 -9.02 -3.37
C VAL A 27 20.42 -8.56 -2.13
N TRP A 28 19.76 -9.46 -1.41
CA TRP A 28 19.08 -9.11 -0.16
C TRP A 28 20.03 -8.82 0.99
N GLU A 29 21.21 -9.46 1.05
CA GLU A 29 22.22 -9.13 2.05
C GLU A 29 22.71 -7.68 1.93
N ASP A 30 22.89 -7.17 0.71
CA ASP A 30 23.28 -5.77 0.51
C ASP A 30 22.24 -4.80 1.11
N GLY A 31 20.95 -5.08 0.92
CA GLY A 31 19.87 -4.34 1.56
C GLY A 31 19.85 -4.51 3.08
N TRP A 32 20.07 -5.73 3.56
CA TRP A 32 20.04 -6.08 4.98
C TRP A 32 21.15 -5.39 5.80
N ARG A 33 22.34 -5.25 5.24
CA ARG A 33 23.49 -4.59 5.90
C ARG A 33 23.19 -3.16 6.30
N ILE A 34 22.31 -2.47 5.56
CA ILE A 34 21.95 -1.06 5.78
C ILE A 34 20.54 -0.89 6.34
N ALA A 35 19.76 -1.96 6.43
CA ALA A 35 18.39 -1.96 6.96
C ALA A 35 18.37 -1.91 8.48
N ASP A 36 17.29 -1.36 9.04
CA ASP A 36 16.97 -1.34 10.46
C ASP A 36 15.53 -1.83 10.73
N GLY A 37 15.21 -2.07 12.00
CA GLY A 37 13.87 -2.41 12.45
C GLY A 37 13.22 -3.56 11.68
N GLY A 38 11.96 -3.36 11.26
CA GLY A 38 11.16 -4.36 10.54
C GLY A 38 11.73 -4.73 9.17
N ASP A 39 12.30 -3.78 8.43
CA ASP A 39 12.92 -4.03 7.13
C ASP A 39 14.12 -4.99 7.25
N ARG A 40 14.92 -4.84 8.32
CA ARG A 40 16.04 -5.73 8.62
C ARG A 40 15.59 -7.16 8.93
N LEU A 41 14.51 -7.29 9.72
CA LEU A 41 13.93 -8.60 10.05
C LEU A 41 13.34 -9.28 8.80
N LEU A 42 12.60 -8.53 7.98
CA LEU A 42 12.02 -9.03 6.73
C LEU A 42 13.10 -9.56 5.79
N LEU A 43 14.10 -8.73 5.49
CA LEU A 43 15.20 -9.14 4.61
C LEU A 43 15.94 -10.35 5.17
N HIS A 44 16.20 -10.38 6.47
CA HIS A 44 16.86 -11.52 7.11
C HIS A 44 16.05 -12.81 6.99
N GLY A 45 14.72 -12.74 7.12
CA GLY A 45 13.84 -13.87 6.89
C GLY A 45 13.88 -14.37 5.45
N LEU A 46 13.78 -13.45 4.49
CA LEU A 46 13.86 -13.76 3.05
C LEU A 46 15.23 -14.33 2.65
N ILE A 47 16.33 -13.78 3.17
CA ILE A 47 17.69 -14.29 2.98
C ILE A 47 17.77 -15.76 3.42
N GLN A 48 17.25 -16.09 4.60
CA GLN A 48 17.29 -17.47 5.11
C GLN A 48 16.41 -18.41 4.28
N VAL A 49 15.26 -17.96 3.82
CA VAL A 49 14.39 -18.75 2.94
C VAL A 49 15.09 -19.01 1.60
N ALA A 50 15.73 -18.02 0.99
CA ALA A 50 16.48 -18.21 -0.24
C ALA A 50 17.68 -19.13 -0.06
N ALA A 51 18.47 -18.94 1.00
CA ALA A 51 19.58 -19.84 1.32
C ALA A 51 19.10 -21.27 1.56
N GLY A 52 17.94 -21.47 2.18
CA GLY A 52 17.30 -22.77 2.36
C GLY A 52 16.99 -23.45 1.03
N PHE A 53 16.34 -22.76 0.10
CA PHE A 53 16.06 -23.31 -1.23
C PHE A 53 17.32 -23.51 -2.08
N HIS A 54 18.35 -22.67 -1.91
CA HIS A 54 19.65 -22.93 -2.53
C HIS A 54 20.28 -24.23 -2.00
N LYS A 55 20.20 -24.49 -0.67
CA LYS A 55 20.65 -25.78 -0.10
C LYS A 55 19.89 -26.97 -0.68
N LEU A 56 18.59 -26.81 -0.90
CA LEU A 56 17.76 -27.84 -1.54
C LEU A 56 18.25 -28.13 -2.97
N GLN A 57 18.54 -27.09 -3.77
CA GLN A 57 19.13 -27.23 -5.12
C GLN A 57 20.48 -27.94 -5.10
N CYS A 58 21.25 -27.79 -4.01
CA CYS A 58 22.54 -28.46 -3.82
C CYS A 58 22.40 -29.89 -3.24
N GLY A 59 21.18 -30.46 -3.17
CA GLY A 59 20.95 -31.80 -2.62
C GLY A 59 21.14 -31.89 -1.11
N GLN A 60 20.95 -30.78 -0.39
CA GLN A 60 21.15 -30.71 1.08
C GLN A 60 19.84 -30.40 1.80
N PRO A 61 18.87 -31.35 1.85
CA PRO A 61 17.55 -31.11 2.43
C PRO A 61 17.61 -30.78 3.93
N GLY A 62 18.55 -31.34 4.70
CA GLY A 62 18.71 -30.98 6.11
C GLY A 62 19.11 -29.52 6.33
N GLY A 63 20.01 -29.01 5.49
CA GLY A 63 20.35 -27.57 5.49
C GLY A 63 19.19 -26.70 5.07
N CYS A 64 18.39 -27.16 4.12
CA CYS A 64 17.14 -26.48 3.71
C CYS A 64 16.17 -26.37 4.88
N ALA A 65 15.82 -27.47 5.54
CA ALA A 65 14.88 -27.50 6.66
C ALA A 65 15.30 -26.54 7.79
N ALA A 66 16.58 -26.54 8.17
CA ALA A 66 17.11 -25.69 9.23
C ALA A 66 17.02 -24.19 8.89
N LEU A 67 17.28 -23.82 7.62
CA LEU A 67 17.22 -22.43 7.19
C LEU A 67 15.79 -21.95 7.00
N LEU A 68 14.89 -22.80 6.49
CA LEU A 68 13.47 -22.46 6.37
C LEU A 68 12.82 -22.22 7.74
N SER A 69 13.17 -23.02 8.77
CA SER A 69 12.71 -22.78 10.15
C SER A 69 13.10 -21.38 10.63
N LYS A 70 14.38 -21.03 10.52
CA LYS A 70 14.88 -19.72 10.94
C LYS A 70 14.27 -18.56 10.14
N GLY A 71 14.03 -18.77 8.85
CA GLY A 71 13.36 -17.80 7.98
C GLY A 71 11.92 -17.57 8.39
N ALA A 72 11.17 -18.65 8.63
CA ALA A 72 9.76 -18.59 9.06
C ALA A 72 9.60 -17.83 10.39
N GLU A 73 10.44 -18.08 11.39
CA GLU A 73 10.42 -17.36 12.68
C GLU A 73 10.57 -15.83 12.50
N LYS A 74 11.52 -15.42 11.65
CA LYS A 74 11.74 -13.98 11.40
C LYS A 74 10.58 -13.34 10.64
N LEU A 75 10.07 -14.02 9.61
CA LEU A 75 8.92 -13.52 8.85
C LEU A 75 7.66 -13.46 9.72
N ALA A 76 7.45 -14.42 10.63
CA ALA A 76 6.36 -14.38 11.60
C ALA A 76 6.46 -13.19 12.56
N SER A 77 7.68 -12.84 12.99
CA SER A 77 7.93 -11.69 13.87
C SER A 77 7.61 -10.37 13.17
N VAL A 78 7.89 -10.24 11.88
CA VAL A 78 7.51 -9.06 11.06
C VAL A 78 6.00 -8.91 11.01
N ARG A 79 5.26 -10.00 10.80
CA ARG A 79 3.80 -10.02 10.72
C ARG A 79 3.13 -9.56 12.02
N SER A 80 3.70 -9.86 13.15
CA SER A 80 3.20 -9.44 14.48
C SER A 80 3.31 -7.92 14.69
N GLY A 81 4.19 -7.23 13.95
CA GLY A 81 4.43 -5.79 14.02
C GLY A 81 3.67 -4.93 12.99
N GLY A 82 2.91 -5.55 12.08
CA GLY A 82 2.18 -4.84 11.02
C GLY A 82 1.85 -5.73 9.81
N GLU A 83 0.92 -5.28 8.96
CA GLU A 83 0.55 -6.01 7.73
C GLU A 83 1.64 -5.87 6.66
N ASP A 84 2.68 -6.69 6.70
CA ASP A 84 3.61 -6.83 5.58
C ASP A 84 3.10 -7.95 4.64
N ARG A 85 2.82 -7.59 3.38
CA ARG A 85 2.31 -8.55 2.37
C ARG A 85 3.34 -9.61 1.96
N LEU A 86 4.63 -9.33 2.13
CA LEU A 86 5.70 -10.29 1.85
C LEU A 86 5.84 -11.34 2.96
N ALA A 87 5.60 -10.94 4.22
CA ALA A 87 5.46 -11.86 5.34
C ALA A 87 4.01 -12.37 5.46
N SER A 88 3.35 -12.59 4.32
CA SER A 88 1.95 -13.00 4.27
C SER A 88 1.77 -14.40 4.89
N ARG A 89 0.56 -14.66 5.37
CA ARG A 89 0.19 -15.98 5.88
C ARG A 89 0.46 -17.09 4.85
N ALA A 90 0.14 -16.82 3.58
CA ALA A 90 0.36 -17.76 2.49
C ALA A 90 1.85 -18.10 2.28
N LEU A 91 2.75 -17.10 2.40
CA LEU A 91 4.19 -17.38 2.33
C LEU A 91 4.67 -18.22 3.50
N LEU A 92 4.24 -17.90 4.72
CA LEU A 92 4.62 -18.67 5.90
C LEU A 92 4.14 -20.12 5.81
N GLU A 93 2.89 -20.33 5.37
CA GLU A 93 2.34 -21.68 5.13
C GLU A 93 3.14 -22.45 4.06
N ALA A 94 3.52 -21.76 2.97
CA ALA A 94 4.34 -22.38 1.92
C ALA A 94 5.76 -22.72 2.40
N VAL A 95 6.40 -21.82 3.15
CA VAL A 95 7.74 -22.06 3.73
C VAL A 95 7.70 -23.24 4.71
N GLU A 96 6.68 -23.32 5.55
CA GLU A 96 6.52 -24.43 6.51
C GLU A 96 6.25 -25.77 5.81
N ALA A 97 5.39 -25.81 4.80
CA ALA A 97 5.15 -27.01 4.00
C ALA A 97 6.43 -27.54 3.32
N TRP A 98 7.28 -26.62 2.85
CA TRP A 98 8.57 -26.98 2.27
C TRP A 98 9.59 -27.41 3.33
N ARG A 99 9.57 -26.82 4.52
CA ARG A 99 10.38 -27.28 5.65
C ARG A 99 10.05 -28.75 6.00
N GLU A 100 8.75 -29.08 6.13
CA GLU A 100 8.30 -30.44 6.36
C GLU A 100 8.70 -31.40 5.23
N THR A 101 8.59 -30.94 3.99
CA THR A 101 9.03 -31.72 2.83
C THR A 101 10.54 -32.01 2.89
N ALA A 102 11.35 -31.00 3.22
CA ALA A 102 12.80 -31.16 3.36
C ALA A 102 13.16 -32.12 4.52
N VAL A 103 12.41 -32.11 5.63
CA VAL A 103 12.57 -33.09 6.73
C VAL A 103 12.29 -34.51 6.24
N ARG A 104 11.17 -34.72 5.54
CA ARG A 104 10.84 -36.04 4.96
C ARG A 104 11.91 -36.54 3.98
N MET A 105 12.47 -35.62 3.19
CA MET A 105 13.57 -35.96 2.26
C MET A 105 14.81 -36.46 3.00
N VAL A 106 15.12 -35.91 4.18
CA VAL A 106 16.20 -36.39 5.03
C VAL A 106 15.88 -37.80 5.54
N GLU A 107 14.66 -38.01 6.05
CA GLU A 107 14.21 -39.30 6.60
C GLU A 107 14.20 -40.41 5.53
N THR A 108 13.89 -40.07 4.27
CA THR A 108 13.82 -41.04 3.16
C THR A 108 15.07 -41.07 2.32
N GLU A 109 16.13 -40.37 2.72
CA GLU A 109 17.39 -40.22 1.96
C GLU A 109 17.16 -39.77 0.49
N SER A 110 16.07 -39.04 0.23
CA SER A 110 15.67 -38.56 -1.10
C SER A 110 16.20 -37.16 -1.35
N THR A 111 16.59 -36.89 -2.58
CA THR A 111 16.91 -35.54 -3.08
C THR A 111 15.95 -35.07 -4.17
N GLU A 112 14.95 -35.90 -4.50
CA GLU A 112 13.98 -35.59 -5.55
C GLU A 112 12.87 -34.67 -5.03
N TYR A 113 12.59 -33.61 -5.76
CA TYR A 113 11.47 -32.70 -5.47
C TYR A 113 10.92 -32.05 -6.74
N ASN A 114 9.65 -31.64 -6.66
CA ASN A 114 9.03 -30.90 -7.76
C ASN A 114 9.41 -29.42 -7.70
N ALA A 115 10.34 -28.99 -8.56
CA ALA A 115 10.81 -27.60 -8.64
C ALA A 115 9.70 -26.63 -9.03
N ALA A 116 8.65 -27.07 -9.75
CA ALA A 116 7.52 -26.21 -10.10
C ALA A 116 6.63 -25.86 -8.88
N ALA A 117 6.65 -26.68 -7.84
CA ALA A 117 5.90 -26.46 -6.62
C ALA A 117 6.60 -25.50 -5.62
N LEU A 118 7.84 -25.08 -5.90
CA LEU A 118 8.53 -24.12 -5.05
C LEU A 118 7.76 -22.77 -5.01
N PRO A 119 7.71 -22.11 -3.84
CA PRO A 119 6.93 -20.91 -3.68
C PRO A 119 7.38 -19.80 -4.64
N VAL A 120 6.43 -18.98 -5.05
CA VAL A 120 6.66 -17.73 -5.77
C VAL A 120 6.33 -16.60 -4.81
N LEU A 121 7.29 -15.72 -4.62
CA LEU A 121 7.05 -14.50 -3.85
C LEU A 121 6.13 -13.60 -4.69
N PRO A 122 5.11 -12.99 -4.06
CA PRO A 122 4.35 -11.97 -4.75
C PRO A 122 5.35 -10.93 -5.23
N ALA A 123 5.18 -10.47 -6.48
CA ALA A 123 5.88 -9.27 -6.93
C ALA A 123 5.72 -8.25 -5.79
N PRO A 124 6.80 -7.60 -5.34
CA PRO A 124 6.63 -6.55 -4.35
C PRO A 124 5.50 -5.71 -4.92
N PRO A 125 4.46 -5.36 -4.15
CA PRO A 125 3.59 -4.34 -4.62
C PRO A 125 4.55 -3.25 -5.03
N THR A 126 4.47 -2.79 -6.29
CA THR A 126 5.15 -1.59 -6.75
C THR A 126 4.79 -0.52 -5.73
N GLY A 127 5.45 -0.53 -4.58
CA GLY A 127 4.93 0.12 -3.39
C GLY A 127 5.47 -0.30 -2.04
N HIS A 128 6.68 -0.88 -1.91
CA HIS A 128 7.38 -0.77 -0.62
C HIS A 128 7.82 0.68 -0.35
N LEU A 129 7.69 1.52 -1.35
CA LEU A 129 7.60 2.97 -1.30
C LEU A 129 6.15 3.41 -1.08
N ALA A 130 5.22 2.51 -0.75
CA ALA A 130 3.82 2.84 -0.54
C ALA A 130 3.56 3.15 0.92
N ALA A 131 2.95 4.28 1.14
CA ALA A 131 2.33 4.65 2.39
C ALA A 131 0.85 4.86 2.11
N ALA A 132 -0.01 4.49 3.04
CA ALA A 132 -1.44 4.73 2.90
C ALA A 132 -1.95 5.57 4.06
N VAL A 133 -2.82 6.52 3.74
CA VAL A 133 -3.62 7.27 4.70
C VAL A 133 -5.08 6.88 4.49
N TYR A 134 -5.78 6.69 5.58
CA TYR A 134 -7.20 6.39 5.58
C TYR A 134 -7.90 7.26 6.61
N SER A 135 -9.07 7.79 6.27
CA SER A 135 -9.97 8.50 7.17
C SER A 135 -11.41 8.25 6.75
N GLN A 136 -12.32 8.17 7.69
CA GLN A 136 -13.75 7.99 7.42
C GLN A 136 -14.61 8.81 8.38
N ILE A 137 -15.85 9.08 7.95
CA ILE A 137 -16.89 9.72 8.76
C ILE A 137 -18.25 9.18 8.31
N GLU A 138 -19.22 9.15 9.23
CA GLU A 138 -20.62 8.98 8.87
C GLU A 138 -21.25 10.34 8.64
N ILE A 139 -22.05 10.45 7.57
CA ILE A 139 -22.73 11.69 7.16
C ILE A 139 -24.22 11.40 7.09
N ASP A 140 -25.00 12.20 7.82
CA ASP A 140 -26.47 12.15 7.80
C ASP A 140 -27.00 12.88 6.56
N ALA A 141 -26.76 12.25 5.41
CA ALA A 141 -27.23 12.67 4.10
C ALA A 141 -27.28 11.46 3.15
N PRO A 142 -28.18 11.45 2.16
CA PRO A 142 -28.24 10.41 1.14
C PRO A 142 -27.02 10.48 0.21
N SER A 143 -26.67 9.33 -0.40
CA SER A 143 -25.46 9.17 -1.24
C SER A 143 -25.37 10.18 -2.39
N HIS A 144 -26.48 10.51 -3.05
CA HIS A 144 -26.50 11.47 -4.13
C HIS A 144 -26.05 12.86 -3.67
N ARG A 145 -26.53 13.32 -2.50
CA ARG A 145 -26.15 14.63 -1.96
C ARG A 145 -24.66 14.72 -1.62
N VAL A 146 -24.12 13.67 -1.02
CA VAL A 146 -22.69 13.62 -0.71
C VAL A 146 -21.88 13.62 -2.00
N TRP A 147 -22.34 12.89 -3.02
CA TRP A 147 -21.71 12.86 -4.33
C TRP A 147 -21.75 14.23 -5.02
N ASP A 148 -22.94 14.85 -5.09
CA ASP A 148 -23.10 16.15 -5.75
C ASP A 148 -22.22 17.21 -5.08
N THR A 149 -22.14 17.23 -3.74
CA THR A 149 -21.23 18.12 -3.02
C THR A 149 -19.75 17.80 -3.30
N LEU A 150 -19.41 16.52 -3.46
CA LEU A 150 -18.04 16.07 -3.72
C LEU A 150 -17.56 16.43 -5.15
N VAL A 151 -18.45 16.46 -6.14
CA VAL A 151 -18.10 16.77 -7.54
C VAL A 151 -18.38 18.22 -7.93
N ASP A 152 -19.00 19.01 -7.07
CA ASP A 152 -19.16 20.46 -7.21
C ASP A 152 -17.84 21.16 -6.90
N PHE A 153 -16.92 21.09 -7.87
CA PHE A 153 -15.55 21.56 -7.72
C PHE A 153 -15.43 23.07 -7.57
N ASP A 154 -16.38 23.82 -8.12
CA ASP A 154 -16.40 25.28 -8.05
C ASP A 154 -16.69 25.78 -6.63
N ALA A 155 -17.45 25.01 -5.83
CA ALA A 155 -17.77 25.35 -4.46
C ALA A 155 -16.66 24.94 -3.43
N TYR A 156 -15.59 24.26 -3.84
CA TYR A 156 -14.54 23.81 -2.92
C TYR A 156 -13.89 24.91 -2.09
N PRO A 157 -13.58 26.11 -2.66
CA PRO A 157 -13.00 27.20 -1.86
C PRO A 157 -13.85 27.63 -0.65
N ASP A 158 -15.17 27.42 -0.71
CA ASP A 158 -16.10 27.88 0.31
C ASP A 158 -16.16 26.97 1.53
N TRP A 159 -15.91 25.66 1.32
CA TRP A 159 -16.13 24.69 2.40
C TRP A 159 -14.93 23.78 2.69
N ASN A 160 -14.05 23.51 1.70
CA ASN A 160 -13.00 22.52 1.83
C ASN A 160 -11.69 23.15 2.37
N PRO A 161 -11.26 22.83 3.58
CA PRO A 161 -10.03 23.39 4.15
C PRO A 161 -8.77 22.78 3.58
N PHE A 162 -8.83 21.56 3.03
CA PHE A 162 -7.69 20.78 2.55
C PHE A 162 -7.47 20.96 1.05
N ILE A 163 -8.49 20.71 0.21
CA ILE A 163 -8.44 20.95 -1.23
C ILE A 163 -9.02 22.33 -1.48
N ARG A 164 -8.15 23.33 -1.65
CA ARG A 164 -8.53 24.74 -1.74
C ARG A 164 -9.06 25.15 -3.10
N LYS A 165 -8.66 24.42 -4.14
CA LYS A 165 -9.14 24.65 -5.51
C LYS A 165 -9.01 23.35 -6.29
N ILE A 166 -10.03 23.05 -7.07
CA ILE A 166 -10.03 21.93 -7.99
C ILE A 166 -10.76 22.37 -9.26
N GLY A 167 -10.25 21.99 -10.41
CA GLY A 167 -10.87 22.27 -11.71
C GLY A 167 -10.70 21.08 -12.63
N GLY A 168 -11.53 21.01 -13.66
CA GLY A 168 -11.61 19.90 -14.60
C GLY A 168 -12.90 19.10 -14.42
N ALA A 169 -13.02 17.96 -15.11
CA ALA A 169 -14.24 17.15 -15.11
C ALA A 169 -14.05 15.84 -14.33
N ALA A 170 -14.95 15.52 -13.42
CA ALA A 170 -15.01 14.27 -12.68
C ALA A 170 -15.51 13.12 -13.59
N ARG A 171 -14.76 12.77 -14.61
CA ARG A 171 -15.06 11.66 -15.54
C ARG A 171 -13.82 10.82 -15.81
N PRO A 172 -13.92 9.51 -16.03
CA PRO A 172 -12.77 8.67 -16.37
C PRO A 172 -12.00 9.25 -17.55
N GLY A 173 -10.66 9.30 -17.45
CA GLY A 173 -9.77 9.92 -18.41
C GLY A 173 -9.68 11.46 -18.32
N GLY A 174 -10.50 12.11 -17.47
CA GLY A 174 -10.44 13.54 -17.23
C GLY A 174 -9.17 13.92 -16.44
N ARG A 175 -8.54 15.03 -16.83
CA ARG A 175 -7.44 15.62 -16.05
C ARG A 175 -7.98 16.71 -15.14
N LEU A 176 -7.60 16.65 -13.88
CA LEU A 176 -7.94 17.68 -12.90
C LEU A 176 -6.73 18.58 -12.64
N SER A 177 -7.00 19.78 -12.12
CA SER A 177 -6.00 20.65 -11.51
C SER A 177 -6.38 20.80 -10.04
N VAL A 178 -5.56 20.29 -9.13
CA VAL A 178 -5.89 20.20 -7.70
C VAL A 178 -4.87 20.97 -6.90
N ALA A 179 -5.31 21.99 -6.16
CA ALA A 179 -4.49 22.75 -5.23
C ALA A 179 -4.86 22.35 -3.79
N ILE A 180 -3.92 21.73 -3.08
CA ILE A 180 -4.09 21.35 -1.68
C ILE A 180 -3.28 22.25 -0.75
N ARG A 181 -3.78 22.39 0.48
CA ARG A 181 -3.10 23.07 1.58
C ARG A 181 -3.08 22.15 2.81
N PRO A 182 -2.12 21.23 2.90
CA PRO A 182 -2.00 20.37 4.06
C PRO A 182 -1.74 21.19 5.33
N PRO A 183 -2.31 20.84 6.50
CA PRO A 183 -2.09 21.56 7.74
C PRO A 183 -0.59 21.69 8.08
N GLY A 184 -0.15 22.92 8.36
CA GLY A 184 1.25 23.21 8.67
C GLY A 184 2.24 23.09 7.50
N ARG A 185 1.77 22.99 6.25
CA ARG A 185 2.61 22.86 5.06
C ARG A 185 2.34 23.95 4.03
N ARG A 186 3.29 24.14 3.12
CA ARG A 186 3.10 25.01 1.96
C ARG A 186 2.05 24.42 1.01
N PRO A 187 1.19 25.26 0.40
CA PRO A 187 0.28 24.80 -0.65
C PRO A 187 1.04 24.16 -1.80
N MET A 188 0.44 23.16 -2.42
CA MET A 188 0.97 22.51 -3.61
C MET A 188 -0.14 22.23 -4.62
N THR A 189 0.22 22.21 -5.89
CA THR A 189 -0.71 21.93 -7.01
C THR A 189 -0.21 20.76 -7.82
N PHE A 190 -1.11 19.88 -8.22
CA PHE A 190 -0.83 18.72 -9.07
C PHE A 190 -1.96 18.49 -10.06
N ARG A 191 -1.71 17.66 -11.08
CA ARG A 191 -2.65 17.42 -12.19
C ARG A 191 -2.99 15.94 -12.30
N PRO A 192 -3.89 15.40 -11.44
CA PRO A 192 -4.24 14.00 -11.48
C PRO A 192 -5.13 13.63 -12.65
N LEU A 193 -5.04 12.38 -13.05
CA LEU A 193 -5.92 11.71 -14.00
C LEU A 193 -7.05 11.01 -13.24
N VAL A 194 -8.30 11.25 -13.60
CA VAL A 194 -9.44 10.51 -13.05
C VAL A 194 -9.43 9.09 -13.60
N LEU A 195 -9.31 8.11 -12.71
CA LEU A 195 -9.34 6.69 -13.05
C LEU A 195 -10.77 6.14 -13.02
N ARG A 196 -11.57 6.64 -12.07
CA ARG A 196 -12.95 6.20 -11.88
C ARG A 196 -13.81 7.36 -11.36
N ALA A 197 -15.01 7.49 -11.90
CA ALA A 197 -16.05 8.36 -11.39
C ALA A 197 -17.37 7.58 -11.52
N GLN A 198 -17.76 6.92 -10.44
CA GLN A 198 -19.01 6.18 -10.34
C GLN A 198 -19.96 7.00 -9.46
N PRO A 199 -21.03 7.59 -10.04
CA PRO A 199 -21.96 8.43 -9.29
C PRO A 199 -22.47 7.76 -8.01
N HIS A 200 -22.51 8.52 -6.94
CA HIS A 200 -22.99 8.14 -5.61
C HIS A 200 -22.19 7.03 -4.90
N ARG A 201 -21.03 6.61 -5.50
CA ARG A 201 -20.23 5.50 -4.95
C ARG A 201 -18.74 5.80 -4.82
N GLU A 202 -18.08 6.21 -5.91
CA GLU A 202 -16.61 6.33 -5.90
C GLU A 202 -16.11 7.39 -6.88
N LEU A 203 -15.21 8.23 -6.38
CA LEU A 203 -14.32 9.05 -7.21
C LEU A 203 -12.88 8.66 -6.92
N ARG A 204 -12.11 8.37 -7.99
CA ARG A 204 -10.71 7.95 -7.86
C ARG A 204 -9.86 8.65 -8.89
N TRP A 205 -8.75 9.19 -8.45
CA TRP A 205 -7.74 9.75 -9.34
C TRP A 205 -6.33 9.35 -8.95
N ARG A 206 -5.41 9.46 -9.90
CA ARG A 206 -3.99 9.27 -9.67
C ARG A 206 -3.24 10.50 -10.17
N GLY A 207 -2.35 11.02 -9.33
CA GLY A 207 -1.43 12.10 -9.66
C GLY A 207 0.00 11.70 -9.39
N CYS A 208 0.93 12.41 -10.04
CA CYS A 208 2.34 12.37 -9.70
C CYS A 208 2.81 13.76 -9.30
N LEU A 209 3.74 13.82 -8.36
CA LEU A 209 4.44 15.04 -7.98
C LEU A 209 5.86 14.94 -8.53
N LEU A 210 6.30 15.95 -9.30
CA LEU A 210 7.57 16.06 -10.00
C LEU A 210 7.65 15.13 -11.23
N LEU A 211 7.98 13.86 -11.05
CA LEU A 211 8.10 12.86 -12.12
C LEU A 211 7.37 11.58 -11.75
N PRO A 212 6.84 10.83 -12.72
CA PRO A 212 6.27 9.51 -12.49
C PRO A 212 7.27 8.59 -11.75
N ALA A 213 6.76 7.74 -10.85
CA ALA A 213 7.53 6.85 -10.00
C ALA A 213 8.44 7.53 -8.95
N LEU A 214 8.57 8.85 -8.96
CA LEU A 214 9.29 9.57 -7.92
C LEU A 214 8.40 9.82 -6.69
N PHE A 215 7.17 10.27 -6.92
CA PHE A 215 6.14 10.41 -5.92
C PHE A 215 4.76 10.38 -6.60
N ASP A 216 4.10 9.26 -6.52
CA ASP A 216 2.77 9.04 -7.06
C ASP A 216 1.75 8.96 -5.92
N GLY A 217 0.55 9.47 -6.14
CA GLY A 217 -0.57 9.38 -5.22
C GLY A 217 -1.83 8.89 -5.92
N GLU A 218 -2.48 7.87 -5.37
CA GLU A 218 -3.81 7.44 -5.79
C GLU A 218 -4.82 7.75 -4.69
N HIS A 219 -5.67 8.73 -4.94
CA HIS A 219 -6.73 9.15 -4.02
C HIS A 219 -8.05 8.49 -4.38
N ILE A 220 -8.70 7.94 -3.38
CA ILE A 220 -9.97 7.24 -3.49
C ILE A 220 -10.94 7.86 -2.49
N PHE A 221 -12.05 8.39 -2.99
CA PHE A 221 -13.22 8.76 -2.21
C PHE A 221 -14.28 7.69 -2.39
N SER A 222 -14.81 7.16 -1.29
CA SER A 222 -15.85 6.14 -1.34
C SER A 222 -17.06 6.57 -0.52
N ILE A 223 -18.24 6.33 -1.07
CA ILE A 223 -19.53 6.60 -0.45
C ILE A 223 -20.26 5.25 -0.32
N ALA A 224 -20.39 4.75 0.90
CA ALA A 224 -21.10 3.52 1.21
C ALA A 224 -22.42 3.86 1.92
N PRO A 225 -23.60 3.58 1.32
CA PRO A 225 -24.88 3.83 1.98
C PRO A 225 -25.02 2.93 3.22
N LEU A 226 -25.40 3.51 4.33
CA LEU A 226 -25.74 2.81 5.57
C LEU A 226 -27.27 2.68 5.69
N THR A 227 -27.98 3.77 5.34
CA THR A 227 -29.43 3.83 5.21
C THR A 227 -29.79 4.71 4.01
N ALA A 228 -31.07 4.91 3.73
CA ALA A 228 -31.53 5.84 2.68
C ALA A 228 -31.07 7.29 2.92
N ALA A 229 -30.88 7.69 4.20
CA ALA A 229 -30.53 9.05 4.61
C ALA A 229 -29.15 9.18 5.28
N ARG A 230 -28.34 8.13 5.28
CA ARG A 230 -27.02 8.12 5.94
C ARG A 230 -26.01 7.32 5.15
N VAL A 231 -24.80 7.84 5.04
CA VAL A 231 -23.69 7.16 4.38
C VAL A 231 -22.44 7.10 5.26
N ARG A 232 -21.56 6.15 4.99
CA ARG A 232 -20.15 6.19 5.39
C ARG A 232 -19.35 6.75 4.23
N PHE A 233 -18.74 7.91 4.46
CA PHE A 233 -17.79 8.51 3.54
C PHE A 233 -16.38 8.18 4.00
N SER A 234 -15.52 7.74 3.07
CA SER A 234 -14.13 7.46 3.36
C SER A 234 -13.20 8.04 2.31
N GLN A 235 -12.03 8.46 2.77
CA GLN A 235 -10.91 8.87 1.93
C GLN A 235 -9.73 7.93 2.16
N ARG A 236 -9.11 7.53 1.07
CA ARG A 236 -7.89 6.74 1.09
C ARG A 236 -6.90 7.32 0.09
N GLU A 237 -5.68 7.56 0.54
CA GLU A 237 -4.56 7.91 -0.34
C GLU A 237 -3.51 6.82 -0.27
N ARG A 238 -3.07 6.37 -1.43
CA ARG A 238 -1.94 5.46 -1.56
C ARG A 238 -0.80 6.22 -2.21
N PHE A 239 0.25 6.45 -1.46
CA PHE A 239 1.48 7.03 -1.98
C PHE A 239 2.42 5.94 -2.44
N SER A 240 3.04 6.13 -3.60
CA SER A 240 4.09 5.26 -4.12
C SER A 240 5.19 6.10 -4.75
N GLY A 241 6.41 5.55 -4.81
CA GLY A 241 7.53 6.24 -5.42
C GLY A 241 8.74 6.43 -4.50
N LEU A 242 9.89 6.73 -5.11
CA LEU A 242 11.22 6.80 -4.47
C LEU A 242 11.32 7.77 -3.28
N LEU A 243 10.51 8.84 -3.26
CA LEU A 243 10.55 9.85 -2.21
C LEU A 243 9.60 9.58 -1.04
N VAL A 244 8.69 8.61 -1.16
CA VAL A 244 7.71 8.30 -0.10
C VAL A 244 8.38 7.95 1.23
N PRO A 245 9.43 7.11 1.30
CA PRO A 245 10.10 6.79 2.55
C PRO A 245 10.71 8.00 3.25
N LEU A 246 11.27 8.93 2.47
CA LEU A 246 11.90 10.15 3.00
C LEU A 246 10.88 11.10 3.61
N LEU A 247 9.68 11.16 3.02
CA LEU A 247 8.62 12.10 3.40
C LEU A 247 7.55 11.46 4.31
N ARG A 248 7.61 10.14 4.53
CA ARG A 248 6.55 9.31 5.10
C ARG A 248 5.94 9.88 6.38
N ARG A 249 6.74 10.12 7.42
CA ARG A 249 6.23 10.50 8.74
C ARG A 249 5.45 11.81 8.71
N THR A 250 6.05 12.84 8.16
CA THR A 250 5.47 14.18 8.11
C THR A 250 4.36 14.33 7.08
N LEU A 251 4.44 13.56 5.97
CA LEU A 251 3.43 13.55 4.92
C LEU A 251 2.15 12.87 5.40
N LEU A 252 2.26 11.68 6.01
CA LEU A 252 1.11 10.91 6.46
C LEU A 252 0.31 11.64 7.53
N GLU A 253 0.97 12.29 8.48
CA GLU A 253 0.30 13.07 9.52
C GLU A 253 -0.44 14.27 8.94
N ALA A 254 0.21 15.06 8.09
CA ALA A 254 -0.40 16.24 7.47
C ALA A 254 -1.58 15.84 6.55
N THR A 255 -1.43 14.76 5.78
CA THR A 255 -2.50 14.25 4.91
C THR A 255 -3.68 13.74 5.74
N ARG A 256 -3.44 12.97 6.81
CA ARG A 256 -4.49 12.48 7.69
C ARG A 256 -5.30 13.61 8.30
N ARG A 257 -4.63 14.63 8.87
CA ARG A 257 -5.31 15.81 9.41
C ARG A 257 -6.14 16.51 8.35
N GLY A 258 -5.58 16.71 7.13
CA GLY A 258 -6.31 17.31 6.02
C GLY A 258 -7.56 16.52 5.63
N PHE A 259 -7.49 15.18 5.62
CA PHE A 259 -8.65 14.32 5.36
C PHE A 259 -9.72 14.44 6.44
N GLU A 260 -9.33 14.44 7.70
CA GLU A 260 -10.27 14.58 8.82
C GLU A 260 -10.96 15.95 8.82
N GLU A 261 -10.22 17.03 8.49
CA GLU A 261 -10.77 18.36 8.36
C GLU A 261 -11.76 18.46 7.18
N MET A 262 -11.39 17.91 6.02
CA MET A 262 -12.26 17.83 4.85
C MET A 262 -13.50 16.99 5.12
N ASN A 263 -13.37 15.82 5.77
CA ASN A 263 -14.49 14.96 6.12
C ASN A 263 -15.53 15.70 6.98
N ARG A 264 -15.07 16.40 8.02
CA ARG A 264 -15.95 17.21 8.89
C ARG A 264 -16.59 18.37 8.13
N ALA A 265 -15.85 19.01 7.22
CA ALA A 265 -16.39 20.10 6.42
C ALA A 265 -17.45 19.62 5.42
N LEU A 266 -17.21 18.46 4.76
CA LEU A 266 -18.19 17.82 3.87
C LEU A 266 -19.47 17.46 4.63
N ALA A 267 -19.36 16.86 5.82
CA ALA A 267 -20.50 16.50 6.63
C ALA A 267 -21.36 17.75 6.99
N ARG A 268 -20.70 18.84 7.42
CA ARG A 268 -21.39 20.12 7.69
C ARG A 268 -22.07 20.69 6.45
N ARG A 269 -21.38 20.67 5.30
CA ARG A 269 -21.93 21.20 4.04
C ARG A 269 -23.18 20.42 3.61
N CYS A 270 -23.14 19.09 3.71
CA CYS A 270 -24.31 18.25 3.42
C CYS A 270 -25.48 18.48 4.37
N ALA A 271 -25.25 18.76 5.66
CA ALA A 271 -26.28 19.04 6.65
C ALA A 271 -26.96 20.41 6.43
N LEU A 272 -26.20 21.46 6.12
CA LEU A 272 -26.73 22.82 5.93
C LEU A 272 -27.72 22.92 4.76
N THR A 273 -27.50 22.12 3.71
CA THR A 273 -28.43 22.11 2.55
C THR A 273 -29.78 21.47 2.90
N VAL A 274 -29.89 20.67 3.97
CA VAL A 274 -31.17 20.12 4.46
C VAL A 274 -31.99 21.18 5.17
N ALA A 275 -31.34 22.09 5.88
CA ALA A 275 -32.03 23.16 6.61
C ALA A 275 -32.60 24.24 5.66
N GLY A 276 -31.96 24.48 4.51
CA GLY A 276 -32.44 25.44 3.52
C GLY A 276 -33.70 25.02 2.74
N VAL A 277 -33.96 23.72 2.61
CA VAL A 277 -35.14 23.19 1.89
C VAL A 277 -36.38 23.11 2.78
N ARG A 278 -36.23 23.22 4.09
CA ARG A 278 -37.39 23.23 5.03
C ARG A 278 -38.01 24.60 5.32
N ARG A 279 -37.54 25.65 4.62
CA ARG A 279 -38.10 27.02 4.74
C ARG A 279 -38.66 27.53 3.40
N ILE A 280 -39.62 26.83 2.85
CA ILE A 280 -40.59 27.37 1.88
C ILE A 280 -41.93 26.72 2.18
#